data_cfe6f36d836e3bad5487e76a4aaf1320
#
_entry.id   cfe6f36d836e3bad5487e76a4aaf1320
#
_cell.length_a   1.000
_cell.length_b   1.000
_cell.length_c   1.000
_cell.angle_alpha   90.00
_cell.angle_beta   90.00
_cell.angle_gamma   90.00
#
_symmetry.space_group_name_H-M   'P 1'
#
loop_
_entity.id
_entity.type
_entity.pdbx_description
1 polymer ?
#
loop_
_entity_poly.entity_id
_entity_poly.type
_entity_poly.pdbx_seq_one_letter_code
_entity_poly.pdbx_strand_id
1 'polypeptide(L)'
;LRMKELANGNKSLYLDIYRNGKRTYEYLKMYLIPETDHNARRQNETTMAAANAIKSKRIIQMTNGEAGIENREKVFLLDWMETYKENQAKRGKKDGDQIRVTIRILKDFAGERVTMEQIDKAFCQEYIDYLLTEYRPKGKRVSNFTLHTYYRILNGALNAAVRAEVIKVNPFTKINNSDKIRLPESKRSYMTIEEVRALIATPMKNEAVKQAYLFCKYPLIPTLWMIFE
;
A
#
# COMPACT_ATOMS: atom_id res chain seq x y z
N LEU A 1 6.60 -14.55 33.59
CA LEU A 1 7.84 -15.07 33.10
C LEU A 1 7.96 -16.54 33.56
N ARG A 2 8.31 -17.44 32.65
CA ARG A 2 8.50 -18.88 32.88
C ARG A 2 9.78 -19.38 32.24
N MET A 3 10.22 -20.58 32.63
CA MET A 3 11.43 -21.21 32.17
C MET A 3 11.10 -22.59 31.57
N LYS A 4 11.81 -22.94 30.49
CA LYS A 4 11.77 -24.28 29.89
C LYS A 4 13.19 -24.83 29.85
N GLU A 5 13.38 -26.02 30.39
CA GLU A 5 14.66 -26.73 30.36
C GLU A 5 14.99 -27.21 28.93
N LEU A 6 16.22 -27.06 28.55
CA LEU A 6 16.76 -27.51 27.28
C LEU A 6 17.68 -28.71 27.50
N ALA A 7 17.88 -29.53 26.47
CA ALA A 7 18.71 -30.74 26.52
C ALA A 7 20.18 -30.49 26.91
N ASN A 8 20.69 -29.27 26.74
CA ASN A 8 22.03 -28.84 27.13
C ASN A 8 22.14 -28.32 28.57
N GLY A 9 21.12 -28.50 29.40
CA GLY A 9 21.08 -28.04 30.80
C GLY A 9 20.77 -26.56 30.97
N ASN A 10 20.68 -25.78 29.91
CA ASN A 10 20.25 -24.37 29.98
C ASN A 10 18.75 -24.27 30.15
N LYS A 11 18.26 -23.09 30.65
CA LYS A 11 16.84 -22.80 30.76
C LYS A 11 16.48 -21.64 29.84
N SER A 12 15.58 -21.86 28.89
CA SER A 12 15.05 -20.82 28.01
C SER A 12 13.94 -20.05 28.73
N LEU A 13 14.03 -18.71 28.68
CA LEU A 13 13.03 -17.82 29.29
C LEU A 13 11.93 -17.45 28.28
N TYR A 14 10.68 -17.48 28.74
CA TYR A 14 9.52 -17.07 27.94
C TYR A 14 8.44 -16.40 28.78
N LEU A 15 7.64 -15.54 28.18
CA LEU A 15 6.43 -14.97 28.77
C LEU A 15 5.26 -15.89 28.45
N ASP A 16 4.51 -16.26 29.48
CA ASP A 16 3.24 -16.96 29.38
C ASP A 16 2.15 -15.92 29.59
N ILE A 17 1.42 -15.60 28.52
CA ILE A 17 0.46 -14.51 28.48
C ILE A 17 -0.93 -15.11 28.28
N TYR A 18 -1.84 -14.81 29.19
CA TYR A 18 -3.24 -15.18 29.09
C TYR A 18 -4.10 -13.93 28.99
N ARG A 19 -4.85 -13.77 27.89
CA ARG A 19 -5.73 -12.62 27.65
C ARG A 19 -6.92 -13.02 26.78
N ASN A 20 -8.11 -12.51 27.13
CA ASN A 20 -9.35 -12.74 26.35
C ASN A 20 -9.62 -14.22 26.04
N GLY A 21 -9.39 -15.12 27.02
CA GLY A 21 -9.59 -16.55 26.84
C GLY A 21 -8.51 -17.28 26.04
N LYS A 22 -7.52 -16.57 25.50
CA LYS A 22 -6.41 -17.15 24.71
C LYS A 22 -5.10 -17.12 25.50
N ARG A 23 -4.32 -18.19 25.37
CA ARG A 23 -3.00 -18.32 25.98
C ARG A 23 -1.94 -18.29 24.86
N THR A 24 -0.94 -17.41 25.03
CA THR A 24 0.15 -17.24 24.08
C THR A 24 1.50 -17.27 24.77
N TYR A 25 2.52 -17.75 24.08
CA TYR A 25 3.88 -17.87 24.58
C TYR A 25 4.82 -17.01 23.75
N GLU A 26 5.54 -16.08 24.41
CA GLU A 26 6.55 -15.24 23.79
C GLU A 26 7.93 -15.64 24.29
N TYR A 27 8.74 -16.29 23.43
CA TYR A 27 10.11 -16.68 23.76
C TYR A 27 11.05 -15.49 23.66
N LEU A 28 11.75 -15.19 24.78
CA LEU A 28 12.62 -14.01 24.88
C LEU A 28 13.98 -14.21 24.20
N LYS A 29 14.32 -15.44 23.79
CA LYS A 29 15.64 -15.84 23.31
C LYS A 29 16.76 -15.56 24.33
N MET A 30 16.41 -15.60 25.61
CA MET A 30 17.30 -15.43 26.75
C MET A 30 17.42 -16.78 27.47
N TYR A 31 18.63 -17.10 27.91
CA TYR A 31 18.92 -18.40 28.48
C TYR A 31 19.66 -18.23 29.80
N LEU A 32 19.25 -19.02 30.80
CA LEU A 32 20.03 -19.21 32.01
C LEU A 32 20.94 -20.42 31.83
N ILE A 33 22.16 -20.27 32.25
CA ILE A 33 23.16 -21.34 32.25
C ILE A 33 23.18 -22.06 33.61
N PRO A 34 23.68 -23.31 33.69
CA PRO A 34 23.88 -23.99 34.96
C PRO A 34 24.80 -23.18 35.88
N GLU A 35 24.42 -23.03 37.13
CA GLU A 35 25.18 -22.28 38.15
C GLU A 35 26.37 -23.09 38.68
N THR A 36 27.42 -23.21 37.91
CA THR A 36 28.62 -23.95 38.28
C THR A 36 29.64 -23.10 39.05
N ASP A 37 29.61 -21.78 38.86
CA ASP A 37 30.50 -20.84 39.49
C ASP A 37 29.82 -19.46 39.79
N HIS A 38 30.54 -18.59 40.49
CA HIS A 38 30.05 -17.26 40.84
C HIS A 38 29.76 -16.38 39.61
N ASN A 39 30.52 -16.53 38.52
CA ASN A 39 30.32 -15.78 37.30
C ASN A 39 29.04 -16.19 36.59
N ALA A 40 28.74 -17.51 36.51
CA ALA A 40 27.51 -18.06 35.98
C ALA A 40 26.28 -17.53 36.73
N ARG A 41 26.36 -17.47 38.06
CA ARG A 41 25.31 -16.91 38.91
C ARG A 41 25.06 -15.43 38.61
N ARG A 42 26.12 -14.62 38.53
CA ARG A 42 26.02 -13.18 38.20
C ARG A 42 25.44 -12.97 36.81
N GLN A 43 25.85 -13.77 35.83
CA GLN A 43 25.28 -13.72 34.48
C GLN A 43 23.77 -14.05 34.48
N ASN A 44 23.37 -15.09 35.21
CA ASN A 44 21.97 -15.45 35.37
C ASN A 44 21.15 -14.33 36.04
N GLU A 45 21.68 -13.69 37.07
CA GLU A 45 21.03 -12.53 37.72
C GLU A 45 20.80 -11.38 36.73
N THR A 46 21.81 -11.04 35.91
CA THR A 46 21.71 -10.01 34.89
C THR A 46 20.67 -10.40 33.83
N THR A 47 20.67 -11.64 33.37
CA THR A 47 19.70 -12.16 32.38
C THR A 47 18.28 -12.13 32.93
N MET A 48 18.08 -12.51 34.20
CA MET A 48 16.78 -12.44 34.87
C MET A 48 16.28 -11.00 35.04
N ALA A 49 17.19 -10.07 35.40
CA ALA A 49 16.84 -8.65 35.51
C ALA A 49 16.36 -8.08 34.15
N ALA A 50 17.07 -8.41 33.05
CA ALA A 50 16.69 -8.02 31.69
C ALA A 50 15.34 -8.65 31.27
N ALA A 51 15.11 -9.92 31.57
CA ALA A 51 13.85 -10.60 31.27
C ALA A 51 12.66 -9.99 32.06
N ASN A 52 12.88 -9.61 33.31
CA ASN A 52 11.87 -8.93 34.13
C ASN A 52 11.58 -7.50 33.61
N ALA A 53 12.57 -6.77 33.11
CA ALA A 53 12.36 -5.47 32.47
C ALA A 53 11.48 -5.60 31.22
N ILE A 54 11.72 -6.61 30.38
CA ILE A 54 10.88 -6.91 29.22
C ILE A 54 9.44 -7.27 29.66
N LYS A 55 9.30 -8.11 30.69
CA LYS A 55 7.99 -8.44 31.27
C LYS A 55 7.23 -7.17 31.69
N SER A 56 7.89 -6.27 32.43
CA SER A 56 7.28 -5.00 32.90
C SER A 56 6.86 -4.11 31.73
N LYS A 57 7.73 -3.97 30.72
CA LYS A 57 7.41 -3.23 29.49
C LYS A 57 6.19 -3.85 28.79
N ARG A 58 6.13 -5.17 28.73
CA ARG A 58 5.01 -5.88 28.10
C ARG A 58 3.69 -5.68 28.86
N ILE A 59 3.74 -5.70 30.18
CA ILE A 59 2.56 -5.40 31.04
C ILE A 59 2.04 -3.99 30.76
N ILE A 60 2.92 -2.98 30.72
CA ILE A 60 2.55 -1.59 30.42
C ILE A 60 1.90 -1.48 29.02
N GLN A 61 2.51 -2.10 28.01
CA GLN A 61 1.96 -2.14 26.66
C GLN A 61 0.57 -2.79 26.62
N MET A 62 0.37 -3.88 27.37
CA MET A 62 -0.91 -4.57 27.44
C MET A 62 -1.97 -3.74 28.16
N THR A 63 -1.60 -3.00 29.19
CA THR A 63 -2.50 -2.11 29.92
C THR A 63 -2.92 -0.91 29.08
N ASN A 64 -1.98 -0.36 28.28
CA ASN A 64 -2.24 0.79 27.42
C ASN A 64 -2.92 0.42 26.08
N GLY A 65 -3.30 -0.84 25.87
CA GLY A 65 -3.89 -1.29 24.61
C GLY A 65 -2.92 -1.38 23.42
N GLU A 66 -1.65 -1.01 23.60
CA GLU A 66 -0.61 -1.02 22.57
C GLU A 66 -0.05 -2.42 22.31
N ALA A 67 -0.29 -3.38 23.18
CA ALA A 67 0.14 -4.75 22.97
C ALA A 67 -0.88 -5.47 22.08
N GLY A 68 -0.76 -5.28 20.81
CA GLY A 68 -1.32 -6.15 19.80
C GLY A 68 -0.66 -7.54 19.84
N ILE A 69 -0.83 -8.29 20.96
CA ILE A 69 -0.74 -9.75 20.99
C ILE A 69 -2.12 -10.29 20.62
N GLU A 70 -2.76 -9.67 19.68
CA GLU A 70 -3.74 -10.37 18.88
C GLU A 70 -2.91 -11.21 17.90
N ASN A 71 -3.24 -12.49 17.81
CA ASN A 71 -3.03 -13.27 16.62
C ASN A 71 -3.85 -12.56 15.51
N ARG A 72 -3.36 -11.43 15.03
CA ARG A 72 -3.92 -10.82 13.82
C ARG A 72 -3.71 -11.88 12.78
N GLU A 73 -4.81 -12.46 12.31
CA GLU A 73 -4.76 -13.28 11.11
C GLU A 73 -3.93 -12.53 10.10
N LYS A 74 -2.88 -13.20 9.59
CA LYS A 74 -1.98 -12.56 8.64
C LYS A 74 -2.80 -12.14 7.43
N VAL A 75 -3.03 -10.84 7.30
CA VAL A 75 -3.75 -10.30 6.13
C VAL A 75 -2.76 -10.25 4.97
N PHE A 76 -3.04 -10.99 3.91
CA PHE A 76 -2.23 -10.94 2.70
C PHE A 76 -2.58 -9.70 1.86
N LEU A 77 -1.56 -9.17 1.17
CA LEU A 77 -1.74 -7.98 0.31
C LEU A 77 -2.80 -8.20 -0.76
N LEU A 78 -2.80 -9.35 -1.44
CA LEU A 78 -3.74 -9.62 -2.52
C LEU A 78 -5.17 -9.77 -2.00
N ASP A 79 -5.39 -10.42 -0.85
CA ASP A 79 -6.70 -10.54 -0.21
C ASP A 79 -7.24 -9.15 0.20
N TRP A 80 -6.35 -8.30 0.74
CA TRP A 80 -6.70 -6.92 1.03
C TRP A 80 -7.09 -6.14 -0.21
N MET A 81 -6.37 -6.30 -1.31
CA MET A 81 -6.68 -5.64 -2.58
C MET A 81 -8.03 -6.08 -3.17
N GLU A 82 -8.40 -7.37 -3.03
CA GLU A 82 -9.73 -7.84 -3.42
C GLU A 82 -10.83 -7.21 -2.54
N THR A 83 -10.64 -7.19 -1.22
CA THR A 83 -11.54 -6.49 -0.28
C THR A 83 -11.66 -5.00 -0.63
N TYR A 84 -10.55 -4.35 -0.97
CA TYR A 84 -10.55 -2.95 -1.40
C TYR A 84 -11.37 -2.76 -2.68
N LYS A 85 -11.22 -3.64 -3.67
CA LYS A 85 -11.99 -3.63 -4.93
C LYS A 85 -13.49 -3.71 -4.67
N GLU A 86 -13.91 -4.66 -3.83
CA GLU A 86 -15.32 -4.82 -3.46
C GLU A 86 -15.88 -3.57 -2.77
N ASN A 87 -15.12 -3.00 -1.85
CA ASN A 87 -15.51 -1.77 -1.16
C ASN A 87 -15.62 -0.56 -2.09
N GLN A 88 -14.77 -0.46 -3.13
CA GLN A 88 -14.88 0.59 -4.14
C GLN A 88 -16.12 0.37 -5.03
N ALA A 89 -16.42 -0.87 -5.41
CA ALA A 89 -17.63 -1.22 -6.17
C ALA A 89 -18.91 -0.86 -5.39
N LYS A 90 -18.98 -1.19 -4.09
CA LYS A 90 -20.10 -0.81 -3.21
C LYS A 90 -20.31 0.70 -3.12
N ARG A 91 -19.25 1.50 -3.31
CA ARG A 91 -19.30 2.97 -3.36
C ARG A 91 -19.64 3.53 -4.75
N GLY A 92 -20.00 2.68 -5.71
CA GLY A 92 -20.35 3.08 -7.08
C GLY A 92 -19.15 3.53 -7.94
N LYS A 93 -17.90 3.27 -7.52
CA LYS A 93 -16.73 3.62 -8.32
C LYS A 93 -16.49 2.60 -9.43
N LYS A 94 -16.18 3.10 -10.64
CA LYS A 94 -15.97 2.30 -11.85
C LYS A 94 -14.51 1.83 -12.05
N ASP A 95 -13.67 1.91 -11.02
CA ASP A 95 -12.23 1.61 -11.11
C ASP A 95 -11.91 0.10 -11.02
N GLY A 96 -12.91 -0.78 -11.01
CA GLY A 96 -12.75 -2.23 -10.78
C GLY A 96 -11.78 -2.93 -11.72
N ASP A 97 -11.79 -2.58 -13.01
CA ASP A 97 -10.87 -3.17 -14.00
C ASP A 97 -9.42 -2.75 -13.76
N GLN A 98 -9.19 -1.50 -13.41
CA GLN A 98 -7.86 -0.98 -13.10
C GLN A 98 -7.31 -1.59 -11.81
N ILE A 99 -8.17 -1.79 -10.80
CA ILE A 99 -7.79 -2.48 -9.56
C ILE A 99 -7.44 -3.94 -9.87
N ARG A 100 -8.19 -4.63 -10.72
CA ARG A 100 -7.91 -6.02 -11.14
C ARG A 100 -6.55 -6.13 -11.84
N VAL A 101 -6.24 -5.18 -12.72
CA VAL A 101 -4.92 -5.13 -13.37
C VAL A 101 -3.82 -4.88 -12.33
N THR A 102 -4.03 -3.97 -11.37
CA THR A 102 -3.07 -3.69 -10.29
C THR A 102 -2.81 -4.94 -9.43
N ILE A 103 -3.85 -5.73 -9.11
CA ILE A 103 -3.70 -7.00 -8.39
C ILE A 103 -2.81 -7.98 -9.17
N ARG A 104 -3.00 -8.08 -10.48
CA ARG A 104 -2.14 -8.93 -11.34
C ARG A 104 -0.69 -8.45 -11.32
N ILE A 105 -0.47 -7.15 -11.45
CA ILE A 105 0.87 -6.55 -11.37
C ILE A 105 1.54 -6.86 -10.03
N LEU A 106 0.81 -6.72 -8.93
CA LEU A 106 1.32 -7.04 -7.59
C LEU A 106 1.64 -8.52 -7.43
N LYS A 107 0.83 -9.41 -7.99
CA LYS A 107 1.09 -10.84 -8.02
C LYS A 107 2.38 -11.16 -8.79
N ASP A 108 2.58 -10.54 -9.95
CA ASP A 108 3.78 -10.74 -10.78
C ASP A 108 5.03 -10.15 -10.11
N PHE A 109 4.90 -9.03 -9.41
CA PHE A 109 5.99 -8.33 -8.72
C PHE A 109 6.42 -9.03 -7.44
N ALA A 110 5.48 -9.35 -6.55
CA ALA A 110 5.79 -9.74 -5.17
C ALA A 110 5.30 -11.17 -4.82
N GLY A 111 4.53 -11.81 -5.71
CA GLY A 111 3.93 -13.12 -5.45
C GLY A 111 2.67 -13.06 -4.60
N GLU A 112 2.17 -14.24 -4.22
CA GLU A 112 0.86 -14.37 -3.56
C GLU A 112 0.90 -14.24 -2.03
N ARG A 113 2.07 -14.45 -1.41
CA ARG A 113 2.18 -14.64 0.05
C ARG A 113 2.70 -13.44 0.82
N VAL A 114 2.75 -12.27 0.19
CA VAL A 114 3.16 -11.04 0.87
C VAL A 114 2.09 -10.60 1.86
N THR A 115 2.47 -10.42 3.11
CA THR A 115 1.58 -9.95 4.17
C THR A 115 1.61 -8.43 4.27
N MET A 116 0.53 -7.82 4.77
CA MET A 116 0.44 -6.37 4.99
C MET A 116 1.52 -5.83 5.93
N GLU A 117 2.06 -6.66 6.83
CA GLU A 117 3.15 -6.30 7.74
C GLU A 117 4.52 -6.18 7.03
N GLN A 118 4.70 -6.89 5.92
CA GLN A 118 5.92 -6.87 5.11
C GLN A 118 6.00 -5.67 4.16
N ILE A 119 4.89 -4.92 4.01
CA ILE A 119 4.85 -3.74 3.15
C ILE A 119 5.48 -2.57 3.90
N ASP A 120 6.75 -2.36 3.66
CA ASP A 120 7.54 -1.26 4.20
C ASP A 120 7.87 -0.20 3.13
N LYS A 121 8.73 0.77 3.48
CA LYS A 121 9.20 1.80 2.55
C LYS A 121 9.96 1.18 1.37
N ALA A 122 10.80 0.15 1.63
CA ALA A 122 11.62 -0.49 0.61
C ALA A 122 10.72 -1.20 -0.42
N PHE A 123 9.75 -1.99 0.03
CA PHE A 123 8.77 -2.62 -0.84
C PHE A 123 8.04 -1.62 -1.75
N CYS A 124 7.62 -0.48 -1.19
CA CYS A 124 6.93 0.55 -1.97
C CYS A 124 7.84 1.23 -2.99
N GLN A 125 9.13 1.40 -2.67
CA GLN A 125 10.12 1.93 -3.60
C GLN A 125 10.39 0.95 -4.74
N GLU A 126 10.64 -0.32 -4.41
CA GLU A 126 10.84 -1.40 -5.38
C GLU A 126 9.64 -1.56 -6.33
N TYR A 127 8.42 -1.41 -5.81
CA TYR A 127 7.22 -1.44 -6.65
C TYR A 127 7.16 -0.27 -7.62
N ILE A 128 7.55 0.94 -7.22
CA ILE A 128 7.65 2.10 -8.11
C ILE A 128 8.69 1.83 -9.20
N ASP A 129 9.87 1.35 -8.82
CA ASP A 129 10.96 1.06 -9.75
C ASP A 129 10.58 -0.05 -10.73
N TYR A 130 9.94 -1.11 -10.27
CA TYR A 130 9.38 -2.16 -11.12
C TYR A 130 8.39 -1.61 -12.15
N LEU A 131 7.46 -0.75 -11.75
CA LEU A 131 6.52 -0.13 -12.69
C LEU A 131 7.22 0.69 -13.77
N LEU A 132 8.27 1.44 -13.41
CA LEU A 132 8.98 2.33 -14.32
C LEU A 132 9.93 1.58 -15.28
N THR A 133 10.59 0.53 -14.78
CA THR A 133 11.69 -0.14 -15.50
C THR A 133 11.28 -1.47 -16.13
N GLU A 134 10.57 -2.32 -15.40
CA GLU A 134 10.34 -3.72 -15.77
C GLU A 134 8.94 -3.99 -16.33
N TYR A 135 7.92 -3.31 -15.83
CA TYR A 135 6.55 -3.58 -16.25
C TYR A 135 6.33 -3.20 -17.72
N ARG A 136 6.31 -4.24 -18.59
CA ARG A 136 6.15 -4.11 -20.05
C ARG A 136 5.10 -5.12 -20.55
N PRO A 137 3.79 -4.86 -20.37
CA PRO A 137 2.76 -5.77 -20.83
C PRO A 137 2.85 -5.98 -22.35
N LYS A 138 2.92 -7.26 -22.78
CA LYS A 138 3.12 -7.64 -24.19
C LYS A 138 4.38 -6.99 -24.83
N GLY A 139 5.44 -6.75 -24.04
CA GLY A 139 6.69 -6.13 -24.49
C GLY A 139 6.59 -4.62 -24.80
N LYS A 140 5.46 -3.98 -24.53
CA LYS A 140 5.25 -2.56 -24.84
C LYS A 140 5.40 -1.66 -23.60
N ARG A 141 6.01 -0.48 -23.81
CA ARG A 141 6.10 0.53 -22.76
C ARG A 141 4.71 1.11 -22.45
N VAL A 142 4.41 1.24 -21.18
CA VAL A 142 3.15 1.82 -20.68
C VAL A 142 3.32 3.33 -20.45
N SER A 143 2.27 4.11 -20.70
CA SER A 143 2.30 5.56 -20.47
C SER A 143 2.44 5.89 -18.98
N ASN A 144 3.11 7.01 -18.67
CA ASN A 144 3.26 7.48 -17.30
C ASN A 144 1.90 7.73 -16.61
N PHE A 145 0.88 8.12 -17.36
CA PHE A 145 -0.49 8.25 -16.86
C PHE A 145 -1.04 6.92 -16.32
N THR A 146 -0.82 5.85 -17.08
CA THR A 146 -1.29 4.50 -16.69
C THR A 146 -0.49 3.97 -15.49
N LEU A 147 0.84 4.17 -15.48
CA LEU A 147 1.69 3.79 -14.34
C LEU A 147 1.30 4.55 -13.08
N HIS A 148 1.04 5.86 -13.18
CA HIS A 148 0.52 6.67 -12.09
C HIS A 148 -0.83 6.12 -11.57
N THR A 149 -1.69 5.63 -12.45
CA THR A 149 -2.97 5.03 -12.04
C THR A 149 -2.75 3.79 -11.16
N TYR A 150 -1.86 2.87 -11.54
CA TYR A 150 -1.55 1.68 -10.75
C TYR A 150 -0.89 2.02 -9.40
N TYR A 151 0.06 2.95 -9.42
CA TYR A 151 0.65 3.51 -8.20
C TYR A 151 -0.43 4.10 -7.26
N ARG A 152 -1.32 4.94 -7.79
CA ARG A 152 -2.41 5.58 -7.04
C ARG A 152 -3.38 4.57 -6.44
N ILE A 153 -3.68 3.47 -7.14
CA ILE A 153 -4.56 2.42 -6.65
C ILE A 153 -3.96 1.72 -5.43
N LEU A 154 -2.68 1.30 -5.50
CA LEU A 154 -2.02 0.68 -4.34
C LEU A 154 -1.93 1.66 -3.16
N ASN A 155 -1.52 2.90 -3.41
CA ASN A 155 -1.47 3.93 -2.37
C ASN A 155 -2.85 4.15 -1.71
N GLY A 156 -3.92 4.18 -2.52
CA GLY A 156 -5.31 4.30 -2.04
C GLY A 156 -5.75 3.09 -1.20
N ALA A 157 -5.36 1.88 -1.59
CA ALA A 157 -5.64 0.65 -0.85
C ALA A 157 -4.89 0.60 0.49
N LEU A 158 -3.62 1.05 0.54
CA LEU A 158 -2.87 1.17 1.79
C LEU A 158 -3.44 2.25 2.71
N ASN A 159 -3.91 3.38 2.18
CA ASN A 159 -4.64 4.37 2.98
C ASN A 159 -5.96 3.81 3.55
N ALA A 160 -6.64 2.95 2.80
CA ALA A 160 -7.82 2.24 3.29
C ALA A 160 -7.45 1.25 4.40
N ALA A 161 -6.29 0.58 4.29
CA ALA A 161 -5.77 -0.34 5.31
C ALA A 161 -5.42 0.39 6.62
N VAL A 162 -4.90 1.61 6.54
CA VAL A 162 -4.67 2.45 7.73
C VAL A 162 -6.00 2.79 8.40
N ARG A 163 -7.02 3.19 7.63
CA ARG A 163 -8.36 3.48 8.19
C ARG A 163 -9.07 2.27 8.78
N ALA A 164 -8.77 1.08 8.27
CA ALA A 164 -9.27 -0.20 8.79
C ALA A 164 -8.38 -0.80 9.89
N GLU A 165 -7.37 -0.05 10.36
CA GLU A 165 -6.42 -0.45 11.41
C GLU A 165 -5.65 -1.74 11.09
N VAL A 166 -5.59 -2.16 9.82
CA VAL A 166 -4.80 -3.31 9.35
C VAL A 166 -3.31 -3.00 9.41
N ILE A 167 -2.92 -1.77 9.05
CA ILE A 167 -1.56 -1.24 9.19
C ILE A 167 -1.59 0.10 9.93
N LYS A 168 -0.50 0.43 10.64
CA LYS A 168 -0.43 1.66 11.45
C LYS A 168 -0.22 2.92 10.60
N VAL A 169 0.60 2.84 9.56
CA VAL A 169 1.01 3.96 8.72
C VAL A 169 1.15 3.48 7.28
N ASN A 170 0.74 4.30 6.32
CA ASN A 170 0.98 4.02 4.92
C ASN A 170 2.47 4.26 4.56
N PRO A 171 3.21 3.24 4.10
CA PRO A 171 4.63 3.37 3.80
C PRO A 171 4.97 4.38 2.69
N PHE A 172 4.06 4.63 1.74
CA PHE A 172 4.25 5.65 0.70
C PHE A 172 4.43 7.06 1.24
N THR A 173 3.97 7.34 2.48
CA THR A 173 4.16 8.66 3.11
C THR A 173 5.63 8.95 3.42
N LYS A 174 6.45 7.88 3.56
CA LYS A 174 7.88 7.97 3.85
C LYS A 174 8.76 8.09 2.60
N ILE A 175 8.17 8.02 1.41
CA ILE A 175 8.87 8.15 0.12
C ILE A 175 8.88 9.64 -0.29
N ASN A 176 10.03 10.12 -0.75
CA ASN A 176 10.18 11.48 -1.23
C ASN A 176 9.27 11.74 -2.44
N ASN A 177 8.78 12.95 -2.57
CA ASN A 177 7.90 13.31 -3.69
C ASN A 177 8.58 13.26 -5.06
N SER A 178 9.92 13.36 -5.11
CA SER A 178 10.73 13.18 -6.32
C SER A 178 10.65 11.76 -6.89
N ASP A 179 10.57 10.78 -5.98
CA ASP A 179 10.67 9.35 -6.30
C ASP A 179 9.28 8.72 -6.59
N LYS A 180 8.22 9.49 -6.38
CA LYS A 180 6.84 9.06 -6.68
C LYS A 180 6.53 9.23 -8.16
N ILE A 181 5.72 8.32 -8.72
CA ILE A 181 5.20 8.47 -10.09
C ILE A 181 4.25 9.67 -10.12
N ARG A 182 4.65 10.73 -10.85
CA ARG A 182 3.84 11.93 -11.02
C ARG A 182 2.85 11.77 -12.15
N LEU A 183 1.70 12.42 -12.01
CA LEU A 183 0.77 12.57 -13.11
C LEU A 183 1.42 13.47 -14.18
N PRO A 184 1.50 13.03 -15.44
CA PRO A 184 2.03 13.89 -16.49
C PRO A 184 1.14 15.14 -16.64
N GLU A 185 1.78 16.28 -16.84
CA GLU A 185 1.06 17.53 -17.10
C GLU A 185 0.23 17.39 -18.37
N SER A 186 -1.03 17.75 -18.29
CA SER A 186 -1.93 17.82 -19.43
C SER A 186 -1.56 19.06 -20.25
N LYS A 187 -0.91 18.87 -21.38
CA LYS A 187 -0.75 19.93 -22.36
C LYS A 187 -2.10 20.18 -23.02
N ARG A 188 -2.82 21.16 -22.52
CA ARG A 188 -4.02 21.65 -23.22
C ARG A 188 -3.54 22.49 -24.39
N SER A 189 -3.70 21.99 -25.61
CA SER A 189 -3.57 22.79 -26.84
C SER A 189 -4.93 23.42 -27.14
N TYR A 190 -4.91 24.68 -27.48
CA TYR A 190 -6.06 25.39 -27.98
C TYR A 190 -5.89 25.61 -29.48
N MET A 191 -6.97 25.47 -30.22
CA MET A 191 -6.92 25.82 -31.64
C MET A 191 -6.85 27.34 -31.78
N THR A 192 -6.02 27.82 -32.70
CA THR A 192 -6.01 29.23 -33.10
C THR A 192 -7.29 29.57 -33.88
N ILE A 193 -7.56 30.85 -34.06
CA ILE A 193 -8.74 31.30 -34.81
C ILE A 193 -8.63 30.83 -36.29
N GLU A 194 -7.43 30.81 -36.83
CA GLU A 194 -7.14 30.35 -38.19
C GLU A 194 -7.42 28.84 -38.34
N GLU A 195 -7.02 28.02 -37.34
CA GLU A 195 -7.32 26.59 -37.35
C GLU A 195 -8.82 26.31 -37.22
N VAL A 196 -9.53 27.12 -36.46
CA VAL A 196 -11.02 27.02 -36.34
C VAL A 196 -11.65 27.37 -37.68
N ARG A 197 -11.24 28.44 -38.35
CA ARG A 197 -11.72 28.79 -39.68
C ARG A 197 -11.44 27.69 -40.71
N ALA A 198 -10.24 27.13 -40.69
CA ALA A 198 -9.89 25.99 -41.53
C ALA A 198 -10.77 24.77 -41.28
N LEU A 199 -11.06 24.47 -39.99
CA LEU A 199 -11.97 23.38 -39.60
C LEU A 199 -13.38 23.62 -40.13
N ILE A 200 -13.90 24.84 -40.05
CA ILE A 200 -15.22 25.22 -40.56
C ILE A 200 -15.27 25.00 -42.08
N ALA A 201 -14.24 25.40 -42.80
CA ALA A 201 -14.17 25.29 -44.26
C ALA A 201 -13.94 23.84 -44.74
N THR A 202 -13.41 22.95 -43.92
CA THR A 202 -13.09 21.58 -44.30
C THR A 202 -14.35 20.69 -44.34
N PRO A 203 -14.68 20.05 -45.48
CA PRO A 203 -15.81 19.16 -45.58
C PRO A 203 -15.56 17.89 -44.76
N MET A 204 -16.55 17.44 -43.98
CA MET A 204 -16.47 16.22 -43.15
C MET A 204 -17.59 15.25 -43.51
N LYS A 205 -17.32 13.95 -43.41
CA LYS A 205 -18.34 12.90 -43.62
C LYS A 205 -19.53 13.04 -42.65
N ASN A 206 -19.32 13.62 -41.49
CA ASN A 206 -20.38 13.81 -40.47
C ASN A 206 -20.34 15.27 -39.99
N GLU A 207 -21.10 16.11 -40.67
CA GLU A 207 -21.23 17.55 -40.34
C GLU A 207 -21.79 17.77 -38.92
N ALA A 208 -22.71 16.90 -38.43
CA ALA A 208 -23.27 17.04 -37.10
C ALA A 208 -22.19 16.92 -36.01
N VAL A 209 -21.17 16.07 -36.19
CA VAL A 209 -20.02 15.96 -35.25
C VAL A 209 -19.19 17.24 -35.29
N LYS A 210 -18.94 17.82 -36.48
CA LYS A 210 -18.21 19.09 -36.62
C LYS A 210 -18.96 20.22 -35.91
N GLN A 211 -20.28 20.35 -36.14
CA GLN A 211 -21.11 21.35 -35.49
C GLN A 211 -21.12 21.17 -33.96
N ALA A 212 -21.32 19.96 -33.46
CA ALA A 212 -21.27 19.67 -32.04
C ALA A 212 -19.91 20.04 -31.42
N TYR A 213 -18.80 19.74 -32.12
CA TYR A 213 -17.45 20.08 -31.65
C TYR A 213 -17.26 21.61 -31.57
N LEU A 214 -17.66 22.37 -32.61
CA LEU A 214 -17.57 23.81 -32.64
C LEU A 214 -18.44 24.45 -31.56
N PHE A 215 -19.68 23.96 -31.35
CA PHE A 215 -20.57 24.41 -30.30
C PHE A 215 -19.97 24.18 -28.90
N CYS A 216 -19.41 23.02 -28.62
CA CYS A 216 -18.78 22.72 -27.32
C CYS A 216 -17.54 23.57 -27.05
N LYS A 217 -16.80 23.98 -28.06
CA LYS A 217 -15.59 24.81 -27.91
C LYS A 217 -15.90 26.30 -27.77
N TYR A 218 -17.00 26.77 -28.33
CA TYR A 218 -17.41 28.18 -28.35
C TYR A 218 -18.85 28.37 -27.92
N PRO A 219 -19.25 28.01 -26.67
CA PRO A 219 -20.64 28.08 -26.23
C PRO A 219 -21.18 29.52 -26.10
N LEU A 220 -20.32 30.54 -26.30
CA LEU A 220 -20.67 31.95 -26.10
C LEU A 220 -20.73 32.78 -27.41
N ILE A 221 -20.78 32.17 -28.59
CA ILE A 221 -20.95 32.91 -29.82
C ILE A 221 -22.35 32.59 -30.43
N PRO A 222 -23.43 33.21 -29.95
CA PRO A 222 -24.75 33.11 -30.61
C PRO A 222 -24.73 33.73 -32.01
N THR A 223 -23.74 34.59 -32.32
CA THR A 223 -23.66 35.36 -33.57
C THR A 223 -23.06 34.58 -34.76
N LEU A 224 -22.51 33.38 -34.55
CA LEU A 224 -21.97 32.58 -35.68
C LEU A 224 -23.10 31.93 -36.52
N TRP A 225 -24.32 31.87 -36.01
CA TRP A 225 -25.48 31.39 -36.77
C TRP A 225 -26.04 32.42 -37.77
N MET A 226 -25.70 33.72 -37.61
CA MET A 226 -26.12 34.78 -38.53
C MET A 226 -25.26 34.97 -39.77
N ILE A 227 -24.18 34.18 -39.93
CA ILE A 227 -23.23 34.29 -41.09
C ILE A 227 -23.54 33.22 -42.15
N PHE A 228 -24.57 32.38 -41.93
CA PHE A 228 -24.90 31.26 -42.85
C PHE A 228 -26.32 31.41 -43.46
N GLU A 229 -26.89 32.62 -43.52
CA GLU A 229 -27.99 32.95 -44.45
C GLU A 229 -27.50 33.65 -45.70
#